data_a6c602ae586822c47253742e825248cc
#
_entry.id   a6c602ae586822c47253742e825248cc
#
_cell.length_a   1.000
_cell.length_b   1.000
_cell.length_c   1.000
_cell.angle_alpha   90.00
_cell.angle_beta   90.00
_cell.angle_gamma   90.00
#
_symmetry.space_group_name_H-M   'P 1'
#
loop_
_entity.id
_entity.type
_entity.pdbx_description
1 polymer ?
#
loop_
_entity_poly.entity_id
_entity_poly.type
_entity_poly.pdbx_seq_one_letter_code
_entity_poly.pdbx_strand_id
1 'polypeptide(L)'
;VSGSFQPSDPQRFEFALRRFDEENRRDPTTEAVAGVPQPREWLYAQRLTKWVLQLSPDASEELRLAARCQHLCRWEIPRQSYPMTRAGYLQWRATLKKFHARKAGDILREAGYADEMIGRVQDLNLKKNFPAEPASRVLEDALCLVFLEFQLADLAGKTAEDKTVNALQKSWGKMTEAGRAEALKLNYGEREKALLQHALNG
;
A
#
# COMPACT_ATOMS: atom_id res chain seq x y z
N VAL A 1 24.10 -16.17 -2.99
CA VAL A 1 24.68 -14.91 -2.48
C VAL A 1 23.59 -13.85 -2.64
N SER A 2 22.79 -13.58 -1.61
CA SER A 2 21.87 -12.47 -1.63
C SER A 2 22.69 -11.20 -1.52
N GLY A 3 22.88 -10.49 -2.64
CA GLY A 3 23.45 -9.16 -2.60
C GLY A 3 22.55 -8.25 -1.76
N SER A 4 23.09 -7.60 -0.73
CA SER A 4 22.35 -6.60 0.01
C SER A 4 21.98 -5.46 -0.94
N PHE A 5 20.73 -5.03 -0.93
CA PHE A 5 20.29 -3.86 -1.70
C PHE A 5 21.21 -2.66 -1.41
N GLN A 6 21.67 -2.01 -2.47
CA GLN A 6 22.43 -0.77 -2.41
C GLN A 6 21.72 0.26 -3.31
N PRO A 7 21.24 1.38 -2.77
CA PRO A 7 20.69 2.44 -3.59
C PRO A 7 21.75 3.08 -4.47
N SER A 8 21.37 3.60 -5.61
CA SER A 8 22.28 4.27 -6.55
C SER A 8 22.99 5.49 -5.92
N ASP A 9 22.32 6.16 -5.00
CA ASP A 9 22.83 7.22 -4.14
C ASP A 9 22.17 7.13 -2.76
N PRO A 10 22.89 6.65 -1.72
CA PRO A 10 22.33 6.47 -0.39
C PRO A 10 21.77 7.76 0.24
N GLN A 11 22.44 8.91 0.04
CA GLN A 11 22.00 10.17 0.64
C GLN A 11 20.67 10.64 0.01
N ARG A 12 20.56 10.54 -1.31
CA ARG A 12 19.36 10.86 -2.06
C ARG A 12 18.19 9.93 -1.68
N PHE A 13 18.45 8.63 -1.56
CA PHE A 13 17.44 7.65 -1.18
C PHE A 13 16.90 7.91 0.23
N GLU A 14 17.78 8.10 1.22
CA GLU A 14 17.40 8.42 2.60
C GLU A 14 16.66 9.76 2.70
N PHE A 15 17.08 10.77 1.92
CA PHE A 15 16.37 12.04 1.84
C PHE A 15 14.93 11.85 1.36
N ALA A 16 14.73 11.11 0.26
CA ALA A 16 13.39 10.87 -0.27
C ALA A 16 12.49 10.12 0.73
N LEU A 17 12.99 9.05 1.37
CA LEU A 17 12.25 8.30 2.38
C LEU A 17 11.86 9.20 3.57
N ARG A 18 12.79 10.01 4.07
CA ARG A 18 12.53 10.95 5.16
C ARG A 18 11.44 11.95 4.77
N ARG A 19 11.51 12.53 3.55
CA ARG A 19 10.51 13.48 3.07
C ARG A 19 9.12 12.86 2.95
N PHE A 20 9.01 11.62 2.46
CA PHE A 20 7.73 10.89 2.46
C PHE A 20 7.19 10.67 3.87
N ASP A 21 8.06 10.31 4.81
CA ASP A 21 7.67 10.11 6.21
C ASP A 21 7.23 11.41 6.88
N GLU A 22 7.94 12.51 6.66
CA GLU A 22 7.58 13.84 7.17
C GLU A 22 6.19 14.26 6.69
N GLU A 23 5.89 14.06 5.40
CA GLU A 23 4.57 14.33 4.88
C GLU A 23 3.50 13.42 5.53
N ASN A 24 3.71 12.12 5.56
CA ASN A 24 2.75 11.17 6.13
C ASN A 24 2.55 11.33 7.65
N ARG A 25 3.53 11.86 8.38
CA ARG A 25 3.40 12.18 9.81
C ARG A 25 2.46 13.36 10.09
N ARG A 26 2.11 14.15 9.10
CA ARG A 26 1.12 15.25 9.21
C ARG A 26 -0.33 14.76 9.14
N ASP A 27 -0.56 13.45 8.93
CA ASP A 27 -1.92 12.90 8.92
C ASP A 27 -2.62 13.18 10.25
N PRO A 28 -3.74 13.90 10.25
CA PRO A 28 -4.51 14.19 11.47
C PRO A 28 -5.22 12.95 12.03
N THR A 29 -5.35 11.89 11.22
CA THR A 29 -5.95 10.63 11.65
C THR A 29 -4.89 9.76 12.31
N THR A 30 -5.17 9.28 13.52
CA THR A 30 -4.24 8.41 14.25
C THR A 30 -4.81 7.01 14.44
N GLU A 31 -3.90 6.04 14.59
CA GLU A 31 -4.17 4.66 14.99
C GLU A 31 -3.31 4.34 16.21
N ALA A 32 -3.87 3.69 17.21
CA ALA A 32 -3.12 3.30 18.41
C ALA A 32 -2.29 2.04 18.14
N VAL A 33 -0.98 2.14 18.38
CA VAL A 33 -0.05 1.00 18.35
C VAL A 33 0.59 0.87 19.73
N ALA A 34 0.37 -0.25 20.39
CA ALA A 34 0.80 -0.47 21.79
C ALA A 34 0.37 0.68 22.74
N GLY A 35 -0.84 1.21 22.53
CA GLY A 35 -1.40 2.31 23.33
C GLY A 35 -0.91 3.71 22.95
N VAL A 36 0.00 3.84 21.98
CA VAL A 36 0.54 5.13 21.53
C VAL A 36 -0.12 5.52 20.19
N PRO A 37 -0.77 6.71 20.09
CA PRO A 37 -1.34 7.18 18.83
C PRO A 37 -0.22 7.50 17.84
N GLN A 38 -0.36 6.95 16.62
CA GLN A 38 0.57 7.16 15.52
C GLN A 38 -0.18 7.65 14.27
N PRO A 39 0.39 8.52 13.44
CA PRO A 39 -0.23 8.95 12.19
C PRO A 39 -0.52 7.75 11.27
N ARG A 40 -1.76 7.62 10.83
CA ARG A 40 -2.26 6.44 10.14
C ARG A 40 -1.56 6.18 8.80
N GLU A 41 -1.39 7.20 7.96
CA GLU A 41 -0.74 7.01 6.66
C GLU A 41 0.77 6.81 6.80
N TRP A 42 1.41 7.31 7.87
CA TRP A 42 2.79 6.96 8.19
C TRP A 42 2.90 5.48 8.57
N LEU A 43 2.04 4.96 9.45
CA LEU A 43 1.98 3.53 9.78
C LEU A 43 1.75 2.68 8.54
N TYR A 44 0.80 3.09 7.68
CA TYR A 44 0.51 2.39 6.45
C TYR A 44 1.76 2.27 5.56
N ALA A 45 2.50 3.36 5.38
CA ALA A 45 3.74 3.37 4.59
C ALA A 45 4.82 2.45 5.17
N GLN A 46 4.97 2.41 6.51
CA GLN A 46 5.90 1.50 7.19
C GLN A 46 5.51 0.02 6.96
N ARG A 47 4.23 -0.31 7.17
CA ARG A 47 3.68 -1.66 7.01
C ARG A 47 3.82 -2.15 5.57
N LEU A 48 3.51 -1.30 4.59
CA LEU A 48 3.65 -1.64 3.18
C LEU A 48 5.11 -1.87 2.79
N THR A 49 6.01 -1.00 3.23
CA THR A 49 7.46 -1.17 3.00
C THR A 49 7.95 -2.49 3.61
N LYS A 50 7.55 -2.81 4.84
CA LYS A 50 7.91 -4.08 5.50
C LYS A 50 7.47 -5.28 4.67
N TRP A 51 6.22 -5.32 4.18
CA TRP A 51 5.71 -6.41 3.36
C TRP A 51 6.42 -6.52 2.01
N VAL A 52 6.71 -5.40 1.35
CA VAL A 52 7.50 -5.43 0.11
C VAL A 52 8.88 -6.05 0.35
N LEU A 53 9.56 -5.68 1.43
CA LEU A 53 10.88 -6.22 1.76
C LEU A 53 10.86 -7.68 2.22
N GLN A 54 9.74 -8.13 2.80
CA GLN A 54 9.57 -9.55 3.17
C GLN A 54 9.32 -10.41 1.92
N LEU A 55 8.51 -9.93 0.97
CA LEU A 55 8.21 -10.63 -0.29
C LEU A 55 9.38 -10.58 -1.28
N SER A 56 10.15 -9.50 -1.27
CA SER A 56 11.29 -9.28 -2.15
C SER A 56 12.40 -8.55 -1.38
N PRO A 57 13.29 -9.29 -0.69
CA PRO A 57 14.40 -8.68 0.06
C PRO A 57 15.36 -7.87 -0.82
N ASP A 58 15.45 -8.23 -2.09
CA ASP A 58 16.23 -7.59 -3.16
C ASP A 58 15.43 -6.56 -3.97
N ALA A 59 14.25 -6.14 -3.46
CA ALA A 59 13.40 -5.14 -4.13
C ALA A 59 14.22 -3.94 -4.63
N SER A 60 13.96 -3.55 -5.88
CA SER A 60 14.65 -2.44 -6.53
C SER A 60 14.38 -1.09 -5.82
N GLU A 61 15.20 -0.09 -6.11
CA GLU A 61 15.08 1.25 -5.50
C GLU A 61 13.69 1.87 -5.80
N GLU A 62 13.22 1.77 -7.05
CA GLU A 62 11.89 2.27 -7.43
C GLU A 62 10.75 1.58 -6.69
N LEU A 63 10.85 0.26 -6.45
CA LEU A 63 9.81 -0.47 -5.71
C LEU A 63 9.77 -0.08 -4.24
N ARG A 64 10.94 0.11 -3.60
CA ARG A 64 11.04 0.60 -2.22
C ARG A 64 10.49 2.01 -2.06
N LEU A 65 10.80 2.90 -2.99
CA LEU A 65 10.26 4.26 -3.03
C LEU A 65 8.74 4.24 -3.25
N ALA A 66 8.24 3.43 -4.20
CA ALA A 66 6.82 3.30 -4.49
C ALA A 66 6.02 2.78 -3.28
N ALA A 67 6.56 1.82 -2.55
CA ALA A 67 5.95 1.31 -1.32
C ALA A 67 5.81 2.41 -0.26
N ARG A 68 6.85 3.25 -0.07
CA ARG A 68 6.83 4.30 0.95
C ARG A 68 5.88 5.45 0.63
N CYS A 69 5.67 5.77 -0.64
CA CYS A 69 4.84 6.89 -1.07
C CYS A 69 3.43 6.50 -1.58
N GLN A 70 3.02 5.22 -1.47
CA GLN A 70 1.79 4.68 -2.06
C GLN A 70 0.52 5.45 -1.68
N HIS A 71 0.40 5.92 -0.45
CA HIS A 71 -0.74 6.68 0.07
C HIS A 71 -0.36 8.08 0.54
N LEU A 72 0.69 8.66 -0.04
CA LEU A 72 1.25 9.94 0.37
C LEU A 72 0.17 11.04 0.46
N CYS A 73 0.03 11.62 1.66
CA CYS A 73 -0.94 12.69 1.96
C CYS A 73 -2.41 12.32 1.62
N ARG A 74 -2.81 11.06 1.80
CA ARG A 74 -4.16 10.59 1.45
C ARG A 74 -5.29 11.39 2.09
N TRP A 75 -5.09 11.92 3.31
CA TRP A 75 -6.08 12.71 4.04
C TRP A 75 -6.42 14.05 3.38
N GLU A 76 -5.58 14.59 2.50
CA GLU A 76 -5.83 15.84 1.79
C GLU A 76 -7.03 15.74 0.81
N ILE A 77 -7.40 14.51 0.42
CA ILE A 77 -8.57 14.24 -0.43
C ILE A 77 -9.49 13.26 0.30
N PRO A 78 -10.31 13.73 1.25
CA PRO A 78 -11.17 12.87 2.03
C PRO A 78 -12.28 12.26 1.19
N ARG A 79 -12.74 11.04 1.58
CA ARG A 79 -13.79 10.31 0.85
C ARG A 79 -15.10 11.09 0.76
N GLN A 80 -15.41 11.89 1.78
CA GLN A 80 -16.63 12.70 1.87
C GLN A 80 -16.70 13.81 0.82
N SER A 81 -15.59 14.21 0.19
CA SER A 81 -15.56 15.18 -0.91
C SER A 81 -16.14 14.63 -2.22
N TYR A 82 -16.56 13.37 -2.26
CA TYR A 82 -17.13 12.69 -3.41
C TYR A 82 -18.47 12.04 -3.05
N PRO A 83 -19.41 11.89 -4.00
CA PRO A 83 -20.67 11.21 -3.74
C PRO A 83 -20.49 9.84 -3.11
N MET A 84 -21.33 9.49 -2.11
CA MET A 84 -21.27 8.19 -1.40
C MET A 84 -21.91 7.04 -2.21
N THR A 85 -21.66 7.03 -3.51
CA THR A 85 -22.07 6.03 -4.48
C THR A 85 -20.86 5.22 -4.96
N ARG A 86 -21.11 4.10 -5.67
CA ARG A 86 -20.04 3.32 -6.32
C ARG A 86 -19.26 4.16 -7.34
N ALA A 87 -19.94 4.97 -8.15
CA ALA A 87 -19.29 5.84 -9.13
C ALA A 87 -18.41 6.89 -8.45
N GLY A 88 -18.90 7.57 -7.41
CA GLY A 88 -18.12 8.52 -6.63
C GLY A 88 -16.92 7.87 -5.93
N TYR A 89 -17.05 6.62 -5.46
CA TYR A 89 -15.92 5.87 -4.91
C TYR A 89 -14.83 5.60 -5.97
N LEU A 90 -15.21 5.17 -7.17
CA LEU A 90 -14.26 4.92 -8.25
C LEU A 90 -13.55 6.20 -8.70
N GLN A 91 -14.30 7.31 -8.80
CA GLN A 91 -13.74 8.62 -9.12
C GLN A 91 -12.74 9.08 -8.05
N TRP A 92 -13.11 9.00 -6.77
CA TRP A 92 -12.23 9.31 -5.65
C TRP A 92 -10.93 8.48 -5.70
N ARG A 93 -11.03 7.16 -5.91
CA ARG A 93 -9.87 6.28 -6.04
C ARG A 93 -8.96 6.66 -7.22
N ALA A 94 -9.54 7.01 -8.35
CA ALA A 94 -8.79 7.44 -9.53
C ALA A 94 -8.06 8.77 -9.27
N THR A 95 -8.73 9.73 -8.62
CA THR A 95 -8.11 11.02 -8.24
C THR A 95 -6.98 10.81 -7.23
N LEU A 96 -7.19 9.97 -6.20
CA LEU A 96 -6.15 9.66 -5.22
C LEU A 96 -4.89 9.09 -5.85
N LYS A 97 -5.00 8.13 -6.76
CA LYS A 97 -3.83 7.55 -7.45
C LYS A 97 -3.00 8.62 -8.15
N LYS A 98 -3.66 9.50 -8.92
CA LYS A 98 -2.98 10.59 -9.63
C LYS A 98 -2.33 11.59 -8.66
N PHE A 99 -3.04 11.91 -7.57
CA PHE A 99 -2.56 12.80 -6.55
C PHE A 99 -1.30 12.27 -5.85
N HIS A 100 -1.31 10.99 -5.40
CA HIS A 100 -0.15 10.35 -4.77
C HIS A 100 1.05 10.31 -5.72
N ALA A 101 0.83 9.88 -6.98
CA ALA A 101 1.89 9.82 -7.98
C ALA A 101 2.51 11.20 -8.25
N ARG A 102 1.70 12.27 -8.34
CA ARG A 102 2.20 13.64 -8.52
C ARG A 102 3.02 14.09 -7.32
N LYS A 103 2.46 14.00 -6.09
CA LYS A 103 3.18 14.39 -4.86
C LYS A 103 4.49 13.63 -4.68
N ALA A 104 4.49 12.33 -4.95
CA ALA A 104 5.70 11.52 -4.93
C ALA A 104 6.74 12.03 -5.95
N GLY A 105 6.30 12.33 -7.17
CA GLY A 105 7.18 12.90 -8.20
C GLY A 105 7.80 14.23 -7.81
N ASP A 106 7.05 15.11 -7.15
CA ASP A 106 7.55 16.41 -6.69
C ASP A 106 8.67 16.22 -5.63
N ILE A 107 8.48 15.33 -4.66
CA ILE A 107 9.49 15.02 -3.63
C ILE A 107 10.72 14.32 -4.24
N LEU A 108 10.51 13.39 -5.17
CA LEU A 108 11.63 12.71 -5.83
C LEU A 108 12.45 13.69 -6.67
N ARG A 109 11.83 14.67 -7.30
CA ARG A 109 12.53 15.74 -8.03
C ARG A 109 13.32 16.64 -7.08
N GLU A 110 12.73 17.01 -5.93
CA GLU A 110 13.42 17.72 -4.84
C GLU A 110 14.65 16.94 -4.35
N ALA A 111 14.54 15.62 -4.26
CA ALA A 111 15.64 14.72 -3.90
C ALA A 111 16.72 14.58 -4.99
N GLY A 112 16.50 15.07 -6.20
CA GLY A 112 17.44 14.98 -7.31
C GLY A 112 17.38 13.68 -8.12
N TYR A 113 16.23 12.98 -8.12
CA TYR A 113 16.01 11.84 -9.01
C TYR A 113 15.77 12.29 -10.45
N ALA A 114 16.30 11.51 -11.40
CA ALA A 114 16.03 11.72 -12.82
C ALA A 114 14.57 11.38 -13.17
N ASP A 115 14.01 12.06 -14.19
CA ASP A 115 12.61 11.87 -14.61
C ASP A 115 12.28 10.42 -14.96
N GLU A 116 13.23 9.63 -15.44
CA GLU A 116 13.04 8.20 -15.72
C GLU A 116 12.74 7.41 -14.43
N MET A 117 13.50 7.63 -13.35
CA MET A 117 13.25 6.98 -12.07
C MET A 117 11.92 7.45 -11.47
N ILE A 118 11.64 8.74 -11.54
CA ILE A 118 10.37 9.32 -11.08
C ILE A 118 9.21 8.65 -11.83
N GLY A 119 9.32 8.53 -13.15
CA GLY A 119 8.31 7.87 -13.98
C GLY A 119 8.05 6.42 -13.57
N ARG A 120 9.10 5.64 -13.29
CA ARG A 120 8.98 4.24 -12.83
C ARG A 120 8.24 4.15 -11.49
N VAL A 121 8.58 4.98 -10.51
CA VAL A 121 7.88 5.04 -9.22
C VAL A 121 6.41 5.41 -9.39
N GLN A 122 6.12 6.41 -10.22
CA GLN A 122 4.74 6.83 -10.53
C GLN A 122 3.94 5.73 -11.23
N ASP A 123 4.55 4.98 -12.15
CA ASP A 123 3.90 3.90 -12.89
C ASP A 123 3.50 2.73 -11.96
N LEU A 124 4.36 2.40 -10.99
CA LEU A 124 4.03 1.44 -9.93
C LEU A 124 2.83 1.93 -9.09
N ASN A 125 2.83 3.17 -8.65
CA ASN A 125 1.74 3.74 -7.85
C ASN A 125 0.43 3.85 -8.64
N LEU A 126 0.50 4.12 -9.94
CA LEU A 126 -0.64 4.15 -10.84
C LEU A 126 -1.10 2.75 -11.28
N LYS A 127 -0.29 1.70 -11.03
CA LYS A 127 -0.52 0.30 -11.45
C LYS A 127 -0.65 0.17 -12.98
N LYS A 128 0.15 0.94 -13.75
CA LYS A 128 0.05 0.96 -15.21
C LYS A 128 0.36 -0.39 -15.84
N ASN A 129 1.37 -1.09 -15.32
CA ASN A 129 1.88 -2.34 -15.88
C ASN A 129 1.41 -3.59 -15.12
N PHE A 130 0.44 -3.45 -14.21
CA PHE A 130 -0.14 -4.58 -13.50
C PHE A 130 -1.09 -5.36 -14.42
N PRO A 131 -1.04 -6.70 -14.45
CA PRO A 131 -0.19 -7.61 -13.65
C PRO A 131 1.10 -8.08 -14.35
N ALA A 132 1.50 -7.48 -15.47
CA ALA A 132 2.60 -7.97 -16.31
C ALA A 132 3.99 -7.78 -15.65
N GLU A 133 4.18 -6.66 -14.93
CA GLU A 133 5.46 -6.30 -14.33
C GLU A 133 5.65 -6.97 -12.97
N PRO A 134 6.78 -7.70 -12.73
CA PRO A 134 7.04 -8.38 -11.46
C PRO A 134 6.99 -7.45 -10.24
N ALA A 135 7.60 -6.26 -10.31
CA ALA A 135 7.58 -5.28 -9.22
C ALA A 135 6.16 -4.83 -8.85
N SER A 136 5.29 -4.64 -9.86
CA SER A 136 3.89 -4.29 -9.64
C SER A 136 3.09 -5.42 -8.98
N ARG A 137 3.44 -6.69 -9.22
CA ARG A 137 2.85 -7.85 -8.53
C ARG A 137 3.26 -7.91 -7.08
N VAL A 138 4.55 -7.74 -6.77
CA VAL A 138 5.05 -7.67 -5.38
C VAL A 138 4.35 -6.54 -4.62
N LEU A 139 4.22 -5.36 -5.23
CA LEU A 139 3.52 -4.24 -4.61
C LEU A 139 2.04 -4.55 -4.37
N GLU A 140 1.34 -5.21 -5.30
CA GLU A 140 -0.07 -5.59 -5.11
C GLU A 140 -0.23 -6.65 -4.02
N ASP A 141 0.65 -7.66 -3.96
CA ASP A 141 0.67 -8.64 -2.86
C ASP A 141 0.84 -7.95 -1.50
N ALA A 142 1.82 -7.05 -1.39
CA ALA A 142 2.06 -6.28 -0.17
C ALA A 142 0.84 -5.42 0.23
N LEU A 143 0.18 -4.78 -0.74
CA LEU A 143 -1.07 -4.03 -0.52
C LEU A 143 -2.20 -4.92 0.03
N CYS A 144 -2.34 -6.12 -0.52
CA CYS A 144 -3.33 -7.09 -0.06
C CYS A 144 -2.99 -7.58 1.35
N LEU A 145 -1.71 -7.85 1.64
CA LEU A 145 -1.26 -8.28 2.97
C LEU A 145 -1.47 -7.21 4.04
N VAL A 146 -1.19 -5.94 3.74
CA VAL A 146 -1.52 -4.82 4.65
C VAL A 146 -3.03 -4.75 4.92
N PHE A 147 -3.86 -4.93 3.90
CA PHE A 147 -5.31 -4.99 4.07
C PHE A 147 -5.72 -6.14 4.98
N LEU A 148 -5.23 -7.35 4.73
CA LEU A 148 -5.59 -8.56 5.47
C LEU A 148 -5.13 -8.48 6.94
N GLU A 149 -3.90 -8.00 7.19
CA GLU A 149 -3.31 -7.98 8.53
C GLU A 149 -3.85 -6.84 9.41
N PHE A 150 -4.08 -5.65 8.83
CA PHE A 150 -4.34 -4.44 9.63
C PHE A 150 -5.72 -3.80 9.42
N GLN A 151 -6.44 -4.18 8.37
CA GLN A 151 -7.68 -3.48 8.01
C GLN A 151 -8.90 -4.39 7.92
N LEU A 152 -8.70 -5.71 7.81
CA LEU A 152 -9.80 -6.66 7.63
C LEU A 152 -10.75 -6.67 8.83
N ALA A 153 -10.23 -6.70 10.05
CA ALA A 153 -11.06 -6.71 11.26
C ALA A 153 -11.95 -5.46 11.37
N ASP A 154 -11.38 -4.29 11.07
CA ASP A 154 -12.13 -3.03 11.06
C ASP A 154 -13.19 -3.01 9.95
N LEU A 155 -12.87 -3.49 8.75
CA LEU A 155 -13.83 -3.63 7.67
C LEU A 155 -14.98 -4.58 8.05
N ALA A 156 -14.65 -5.75 8.57
CA ALA A 156 -15.64 -6.74 9.00
C ALA A 156 -16.55 -6.23 10.12
N GLY A 157 -16.03 -5.35 10.99
CA GLY A 157 -16.83 -4.70 12.05
C GLY A 157 -17.80 -3.62 11.52
N LYS A 158 -17.51 -3.00 10.38
CA LYS A 158 -18.23 -1.83 9.84
C LYS A 158 -19.11 -2.13 8.63
N THR A 159 -18.97 -3.30 8.01
CA THR A 159 -19.67 -3.64 6.76
C THR A 159 -20.39 -4.98 6.86
N ALA A 160 -21.40 -5.17 6.00
CA ALA A 160 -22.10 -6.44 5.87
C ALA A 160 -21.15 -7.54 5.39
N GLU A 161 -21.42 -8.77 5.79
CA GLU A 161 -20.59 -9.94 5.53
C GLU A 161 -20.33 -10.18 4.04
N ASP A 162 -21.37 -10.11 3.21
CA ASP A 162 -21.29 -10.26 1.77
C ASP A 162 -20.31 -9.28 1.11
N LYS A 163 -20.28 -8.04 1.60
CA LYS A 163 -19.34 -7.01 1.12
C LYS A 163 -17.91 -7.32 1.53
N THR A 164 -17.72 -7.83 2.76
CA THR A 164 -16.42 -8.22 3.27
C THR A 164 -15.87 -9.43 2.50
N VAL A 165 -16.70 -10.45 2.30
CA VAL A 165 -16.36 -11.63 1.48
C VAL A 165 -15.99 -11.23 0.05
N ASN A 166 -16.76 -10.35 -0.59
CA ASN A 166 -16.45 -9.85 -1.93
C ASN A 166 -15.10 -9.08 -1.96
N ALA A 167 -14.78 -8.32 -0.91
CA ALA A 167 -13.48 -7.63 -0.82
C ALA A 167 -12.33 -8.63 -0.67
N LEU A 168 -12.52 -9.70 0.12
CA LEU A 168 -11.54 -10.78 0.28
C LEU A 168 -11.30 -11.53 -1.03
N GLN A 169 -12.37 -11.96 -1.73
CA GLN A 169 -12.28 -12.62 -3.03
C GLN A 169 -11.52 -11.78 -4.06
N LYS A 170 -11.81 -10.47 -4.13
CA LYS A 170 -11.09 -9.55 -5.03
C LYS A 170 -9.62 -9.38 -4.67
N SER A 171 -9.28 -9.34 -3.39
CA SER A 171 -7.90 -9.26 -2.93
C SER A 171 -7.17 -10.56 -3.26
N TRP A 172 -7.78 -11.70 -2.91
CA TRP A 172 -7.22 -13.02 -3.18
C TRP A 172 -6.96 -13.29 -4.67
N GLY A 173 -7.91 -12.89 -5.54
CA GLY A 173 -7.79 -13.03 -6.98
C GLY A 173 -6.66 -12.23 -7.62
N LYS A 174 -6.13 -11.21 -6.94
CA LYS A 174 -4.99 -10.42 -7.41
C LYS A 174 -3.65 -10.93 -6.93
N MET A 175 -3.65 -11.67 -5.81
CA MET A 175 -2.42 -12.12 -5.15
C MET A 175 -1.76 -13.26 -5.93
N THR A 176 -0.43 -13.25 -5.91
CA THR A 176 0.41 -14.36 -6.36
C THR A 176 0.32 -15.52 -5.36
N GLU A 177 0.84 -16.69 -5.73
CA GLU A 177 0.97 -17.84 -4.81
C GLU A 177 1.81 -17.48 -3.59
N ALA A 178 2.91 -16.73 -3.77
CA ALA A 178 3.76 -16.27 -2.68
C ALA A 178 3.00 -15.35 -1.72
N GLY A 179 2.26 -14.37 -2.26
CA GLY A 179 1.42 -13.49 -1.45
C GLY A 179 0.34 -14.25 -0.67
N ARG A 180 -0.35 -15.22 -1.32
CA ARG A 180 -1.36 -16.07 -0.67
C ARG A 180 -0.74 -16.94 0.44
N ALA A 181 0.45 -17.48 0.22
CA ALA A 181 1.16 -18.27 1.23
C ALA A 181 1.46 -17.43 2.48
N GLU A 182 1.88 -16.17 2.32
CA GLU A 182 2.07 -15.26 3.46
C GLU A 182 0.73 -14.88 4.12
N ALA A 183 -0.32 -14.66 3.34
CA ALA A 183 -1.65 -14.37 3.87
C ALA A 183 -2.19 -15.48 4.78
N LEU A 184 -1.95 -16.74 4.44
CA LEU A 184 -2.37 -17.90 5.25
C LEU A 184 -1.60 -18.05 6.57
N LYS A 185 -0.47 -17.38 6.74
CA LYS A 185 0.33 -17.37 7.97
C LYS A 185 -0.10 -16.28 8.95
N LEU A 186 -0.95 -15.34 8.51
CA LEU A 186 -1.39 -14.24 9.36
C LEU A 186 -2.24 -14.71 10.53
N ASN A 187 -2.11 -14.03 11.66
CA ASN A 187 -2.90 -14.34 12.84
C ASN A 187 -4.26 -13.63 12.78
N TYR A 188 -5.27 -14.32 12.24
CA TYR A 188 -6.63 -13.85 12.19
C TYR A 188 -7.43 -14.17 13.44
N GLY A 189 -8.34 -13.28 13.83
CA GLY A 189 -9.40 -13.60 14.79
C GLY A 189 -10.39 -14.63 14.22
N GLU A 190 -11.24 -15.20 15.05
CA GLU A 190 -12.18 -16.27 14.63
C GLU A 190 -13.15 -15.80 13.54
N ARG A 191 -13.60 -14.54 13.63
CA ARG A 191 -14.49 -13.95 12.61
C ARG A 191 -13.80 -13.77 11.27
N GLU A 192 -12.57 -13.24 11.27
CA GLU A 192 -11.78 -13.04 10.05
C GLU A 192 -11.44 -14.39 9.39
N LYS A 193 -11.13 -15.43 10.19
CA LYS A 193 -10.92 -16.79 9.69
C LYS A 193 -12.15 -17.34 8.98
N ALA A 194 -13.33 -17.21 9.60
CA ALA A 194 -14.59 -17.67 9.00
C ALA A 194 -14.91 -16.94 7.69
N LEU A 195 -14.70 -15.61 7.65
CA LEU A 195 -14.89 -14.79 6.45
C LEU A 195 -13.91 -15.18 5.32
N LEU A 196 -12.64 -15.44 5.67
CA LEU A 196 -11.64 -15.88 4.70
C LEU A 196 -11.98 -17.27 4.16
N GLN A 197 -12.35 -18.21 4.99
CA GLN A 197 -12.81 -19.54 4.56
C GLN A 197 -14.01 -19.44 3.63
N HIS A 198 -15.02 -18.62 3.97
CA HIS A 198 -16.18 -18.38 3.11
C HIS A 198 -15.74 -17.81 1.75
N ALA A 199 -14.82 -16.84 1.74
CA ALA A 199 -14.34 -16.24 0.50
C ALA A 199 -13.56 -17.21 -0.40
N LEU A 200 -12.88 -18.20 0.18
CA LEU A 200 -12.07 -19.19 -0.55
C LEU A 200 -12.86 -20.40 -1.05
N ASN A 201 -14.00 -20.71 -0.41
CA ASN A 201 -14.84 -21.87 -0.75
C ASN A 201 -16.00 -21.54 -1.69
N GLY A 202 -16.25 -20.27 -1.96
CA GLY A 202 -17.28 -19.79 -2.90
C GLY A 202 -16.67 -19.22 -4.16
#